data_b8ef4319568b2db3bd53682e7963be39
#
_entry.id   b8ef4319568b2db3bd53682e7963be39
#
_cell.length_a   1.000
_cell.length_b   1.000
_cell.length_c   1.000
_cell.angle_alpha   90.00
_cell.angle_beta   90.00
_cell.angle_gamma   90.00
#
_symmetry.space_group_name_H-M   'P 1'
#
loop_
_entity.id
_entity.type
_entity.pdbx_description
1 polymer ?
#
loop_
_entity_poly.entity_id
_entity_poly.type
_entity_poly.pdbx_seq_one_letter_code
_entity_poly.pdbx_strand_id
1 'polypeptide(L)'
;SRSDHPRVDENTGENELIMPRLYPQLSLQSGDQVSSRYVGLPLFRVIKPEGGHPQLDPDYAPPLLSIAADHFRHAGETSSAGRSLQQRCQALALTIRHKARQLAGLSEDGESLGYNITRRHHRWIRAMVQELAALEQLADTAETPPAALYRGLIRMAGPISELDPGSIPPRFPIYNHD
;
A
#
# COMPACT_ATOMS: atom_id res chain seq x y z
N SER A 1 19.15 23.27 10.33
CA SER A 1 19.39 24.47 11.13
C SER A 1 18.83 24.26 12.54
N ARG A 2 19.57 24.72 13.54
CA ARG A 2 19.06 24.77 14.92
C ARG A 2 18.33 26.09 15.09
N SER A 3 17.10 26.07 15.56
CA SER A 3 16.47 27.26 16.07
C SER A 3 16.11 27.00 17.55
N ASP A 4 16.58 27.89 18.40
CA ASP A 4 16.27 27.83 19.83
C ASP A 4 14.98 28.63 20.02
N HIS A 5 13.93 27.95 20.45
CA HIS A 5 12.71 28.63 20.88
C HIS A 5 12.64 28.60 22.39
N PRO A 6 12.64 29.76 23.05
CA PRO A 6 12.44 29.83 24.48
C PRO A 6 11.01 29.41 24.84
N ARG A 7 10.89 28.56 25.83
CA ARG A 7 9.61 28.21 26.44
C ARG A 7 9.67 28.54 27.88
N VAL A 8 8.69 29.29 28.37
CA VAL A 8 8.51 29.58 29.79
C VAL A 8 8.01 28.31 30.45
N ASP A 9 8.59 27.95 31.61
CA ASP A 9 8.09 26.88 32.43
C ASP A 9 6.74 27.31 33.04
N GLU A 10 5.67 26.64 32.65
CA GLU A 10 4.31 26.95 33.10
C GLU A 10 4.12 26.80 34.65
N ASN A 11 5.02 26.07 35.33
CA ASN A 11 4.92 25.86 36.78
C ASN A 11 5.71 26.85 37.59
N THR A 12 6.78 27.40 37.12
CA THR A 12 7.65 28.29 37.89
C THR A 12 7.73 29.71 37.36
N GLY A 13 7.39 29.94 36.09
CA GLY A 13 7.42 31.26 35.46
C GLY A 13 8.81 31.90 35.30
N GLU A 14 9.86 31.25 35.78
CA GLU A 14 11.17 31.89 35.95
C GLU A 14 12.33 31.32 35.12
N ASN A 15 12.16 30.27 34.37
CA ASN A 15 13.27 29.75 33.59
C ASN A 15 12.85 29.44 32.13
N GLU A 16 13.45 30.18 31.21
CA GLU A 16 13.37 29.84 29.81
C GLU A 16 14.11 28.52 29.52
N LEU A 17 13.38 27.44 29.40
CA LEU A 17 13.95 26.18 28.93
C LEU A 17 14.14 26.26 27.41
N ILE A 18 15.36 26.45 26.97
CA ILE A 18 15.71 26.45 25.54
C ILE A 18 15.71 25.00 25.07
N MET A 19 14.62 24.57 24.45
CA MET A 19 14.58 23.25 23.78
C MET A 19 15.11 23.37 22.37
N PRO A 20 16.27 22.75 22.04
CA PRO A 20 16.76 22.73 20.66
C PRO A 20 15.80 21.91 19.82
N ARG A 21 15.23 22.53 18.80
CA ARG A 21 14.43 21.81 17.78
C ARG A 21 15.28 21.49 16.60
N LEU A 22 15.25 20.22 16.20
CA LEU A 22 15.85 19.78 14.94
C LEU A 22 14.83 19.97 13.83
N TYR A 23 15.17 20.79 12.86
CA TYR A 23 14.39 20.94 11.63
C TYR A 23 15.03 20.10 10.52
N PRO A 24 14.22 19.35 9.75
CA PRO A 24 14.75 18.67 8.58
C PRO A 24 15.29 19.70 7.59
N GLN A 25 16.51 19.50 7.15
CA GLN A 25 17.08 20.28 6.06
C GLN A 25 16.85 19.53 4.76
N LEU A 26 16.02 20.10 3.90
CA LEU A 26 15.71 19.52 2.60
C LEU A 26 16.60 20.17 1.54
N SER A 27 17.15 19.37 0.65
CA SER A 27 17.89 19.83 -0.53
C SER A 27 17.54 18.94 -1.73
N LEU A 28 17.38 19.56 -2.90
CA LEU A 28 17.24 18.84 -4.15
C LEU A 28 18.64 18.64 -4.74
N GLN A 29 18.99 17.40 -5.05
CA GLN A 29 20.28 17.04 -5.64
C GLN A 29 20.05 16.24 -6.92
N SER A 30 20.92 16.44 -7.91
CA SER A 30 20.98 15.61 -9.10
C SER A 30 22.12 14.60 -8.97
N GLY A 31 21.85 13.34 -9.26
CA GLY A 31 22.86 12.29 -9.24
C GLY A 31 22.28 10.97 -8.71
N ASP A 32 22.99 9.89 -9.01
CA ASP A 32 22.56 8.53 -8.66
C ASP A 32 22.93 8.12 -7.23
N GLN A 33 23.77 8.91 -6.56
CA GLN A 33 24.24 8.57 -5.21
C GLN A 33 24.01 9.72 -4.24
N VAL A 34 23.35 9.38 -3.17
CA VAL A 34 23.17 10.27 -2.02
C VAL A 34 24.28 9.95 -1.00
N SER A 35 24.94 10.97 -0.47
CA SER A 35 25.92 10.81 0.60
C SER A 35 25.29 10.06 1.78
N SER A 36 26.03 9.13 2.40
CA SER A 36 25.59 8.33 3.56
C SER A 36 25.16 9.17 4.78
N ARG A 37 25.40 10.47 4.77
CA ARG A 37 24.96 11.43 5.80
C ARG A 37 23.51 11.87 5.63
N TYR A 38 22.89 11.58 4.49
CA TYR A 38 21.54 12.02 4.15
C TYR A 38 20.66 10.82 3.82
N VAL A 39 19.38 10.99 4.04
CA VAL A 39 18.37 10.07 3.52
C VAL A 39 17.91 10.64 2.19
N GLY A 40 18.16 9.93 1.10
CA GLY A 40 17.72 10.30 -0.24
C GLY A 40 16.36 9.71 -0.56
N LEU A 41 15.50 10.51 -1.16
CA LEU A 41 14.25 10.06 -1.77
C LEU A 41 14.32 10.38 -3.25
N PRO A 42 14.47 9.39 -4.14
CA PRO A 42 14.48 9.62 -5.58
C PRO A 42 13.08 10.06 -6.04
N LEU A 43 12.98 11.23 -6.66
CA LEU A 43 11.71 11.81 -7.07
C LEU A 43 11.38 11.53 -8.54
N PHE A 44 12.39 11.57 -9.40
CA PHE A 44 12.24 11.35 -10.84
C PHE A 44 13.59 10.97 -11.44
N ARG A 45 13.54 10.31 -12.59
CA ARG A 45 14.72 9.99 -13.41
C ARG A 45 14.67 10.81 -14.70
N VAL A 46 15.80 11.36 -15.08
CA VAL A 46 15.97 12.09 -16.35
C VAL A 46 16.77 11.21 -17.30
N ILE A 47 16.26 11.00 -18.49
CA ILE A 47 16.95 10.33 -19.57
C ILE A 47 17.29 11.33 -20.67
N LYS A 48 18.41 11.09 -21.36
CA LYS A 48 18.80 11.85 -22.52
C LYS A 48 18.89 10.91 -23.73
N PRO A 49 17.86 10.86 -24.57
CA PRO A 49 17.91 10.10 -25.80
C PRO A 49 19.07 10.59 -26.71
N GLU A 50 19.61 9.69 -27.54
CA GLU A 50 20.64 10.07 -28.51
C GLU A 50 20.15 11.22 -29.41
N GLY A 51 20.88 12.35 -29.38
CA GLY A 51 20.52 13.57 -30.15
C GLY A 51 19.31 14.35 -29.62
N GLY A 52 18.71 13.94 -28.51
CA GLY A 52 17.54 14.61 -27.93
C GLY A 52 17.84 15.52 -26.74
N HIS A 53 16.82 16.26 -26.30
CA HIS A 53 16.85 17.04 -25.06
C HIS A 53 16.60 16.12 -23.85
N PRO A 54 17.12 16.46 -22.65
CA PRO A 54 16.78 15.76 -21.44
C PRO A 54 15.27 15.77 -21.21
N GLN A 55 14.70 14.61 -20.87
CA GLN A 55 13.28 14.44 -20.59
C GLN A 55 13.09 13.50 -19.40
N LEU A 56 11.94 13.62 -18.75
CA LEU A 56 11.59 12.68 -17.68
C LEU A 56 11.42 11.28 -18.24
N ASP A 57 11.96 10.30 -17.53
CA ASP A 57 11.77 8.89 -17.86
C ASP A 57 10.32 8.47 -17.54
N PRO A 58 9.51 8.14 -18.56
CA PRO A 58 8.12 7.74 -18.34
C PRO A 58 7.98 6.39 -17.64
N ASP A 59 9.02 5.55 -17.70
CA ASP A 59 9.03 4.22 -17.08
C ASP A 59 9.55 4.24 -15.63
N TYR A 60 10.02 5.40 -15.15
CA TYR A 60 10.48 5.53 -13.78
C TYR A 60 9.32 5.78 -12.82
N ALA A 61 9.10 4.84 -11.91
CA ALA A 61 8.16 5.00 -10.80
C ALA A 61 8.91 5.43 -9.53
N PRO A 62 8.69 6.64 -9.00
CA PRO A 62 9.27 7.04 -7.73
C PRO A 62 8.69 6.21 -6.58
N PRO A 63 9.35 6.13 -5.41
CA PRO A 63 8.78 5.51 -4.23
C PRO A 63 7.45 6.18 -3.88
N LEU A 64 6.35 5.46 -4.09
CA LEU A 64 5.01 5.99 -3.88
C LEU A 64 4.59 5.82 -2.43
N LEU A 65 4.08 6.88 -1.82
CA LEU A 65 3.63 6.88 -0.43
C LEU A 65 2.18 6.42 -0.27
N SER A 66 1.42 6.40 -1.37
CA SER A 66 -0.03 6.14 -1.37
C SER A 66 -0.43 5.19 -2.49
N ILE A 67 -1.34 4.27 -2.20
CA ILE A 67 -1.93 3.36 -3.19
C ILE A 67 -2.87 4.05 -4.18
N ALA A 68 -3.32 5.26 -3.88
CA ALA A 68 -4.15 6.07 -4.76
C ALA A 68 -3.35 6.84 -5.82
N ALA A 69 -2.01 6.78 -5.78
CA ALA A 69 -1.16 7.49 -6.72
C ALA A 69 -1.41 7.05 -8.18
N ASP A 70 -1.43 8.01 -9.08
CA ASP A 70 -1.74 7.78 -10.51
C ASP A 70 -0.73 6.85 -11.21
N HIS A 71 0.50 6.75 -10.72
CA HIS A 71 1.53 5.85 -11.24
C HIS A 71 1.15 4.37 -11.19
N PHE A 72 0.24 3.98 -10.31
CA PHE A 72 -0.29 2.61 -10.28
C PHE A 72 -1.37 2.33 -11.33
N ARG A 73 -1.65 3.29 -12.20
CA ARG A 73 -2.45 3.05 -13.40
C ARG A 73 -1.56 2.36 -14.43
N HIS A 74 -2.03 1.29 -15.03
CA HIS A 74 -1.23 0.56 -16.04
C HIS A 74 -0.80 1.50 -17.17
N ALA A 75 0.52 1.60 -17.38
CA ALA A 75 1.16 2.30 -18.49
C ALA A 75 0.94 1.56 -19.83
N GLY A 76 -0.24 1.32 -20.26
CA GLY A 76 -0.56 0.60 -21.51
C GLY A 76 -2.01 0.79 -21.90
N GLU A 77 -2.83 1.21 -20.97
CA GLU A 77 -4.21 1.54 -21.25
C GLU A 77 -4.28 3.05 -21.51
N THR A 78 -4.19 3.42 -22.80
CA THR A 78 -4.45 4.79 -23.31
C THR A 78 -5.88 5.27 -23.04
N SER A 79 -6.67 4.48 -22.38
CA SER A 79 -8.01 4.80 -21.96
C SER A 79 -7.98 5.30 -20.51
N SER A 80 -8.70 6.38 -20.25
CA SER A 80 -9.00 6.93 -18.92
C SER A 80 -9.69 5.95 -17.95
N ALA A 81 -9.73 4.67 -18.28
CA ALA A 81 -10.36 3.57 -17.58
C ALA A 81 -9.38 2.69 -16.77
N GLY A 82 -8.08 2.99 -16.74
CA GLY A 82 -7.10 2.26 -15.91
C GLY A 82 -7.45 2.38 -14.43
N ARG A 83 -7.83 1.26 -13.80
CA ARG A 83 -8.12 1.23 -12.37
C ARG A 83 -6.84 1.45 -11.57
N SER A 84 -6.85 2.38 -10.62
CA SER A 84 -5.76 2.57 -9.68
C SER A 84 -5.49 1.28 -8.88
N LEU A 85 -4.33 1.15 -8.27
CA LEU A 85 -4.02 0.03 -7.37
C LEU A 85 -5.08 -0.09 -6.26
N GLN A 86 -5.50 1.04 -5.71
CA GLN A 86 -6.58 1.11 -4.72
C GLN A 86 -7.87 0.47 -5.25
N GLN A 87 -8.36 0.91 -6.40
CA GLN A 87 -9.59 0.38 -7.00
C GLN A 87 -9.50 -1.11 -7.33
N ARG A 88 -8.33 -1.59 -7.75
CA ARG A 88 -8.11 -3.02 -8.00
C ARG A 88 -8.19 -3.84 -6.73
N CYS A 89 -7.62 -3.34 -5.63
CA CYS A 89 -7.68 -4.01 -4.33
C CYS A 89 -9.09 -3.99 -3.74
N GLN A 90 -9.82 -2.91 -3.89
CA GLN A 90 -11.25 -2.84 -3.50
C GLN A 90 -12.06 -3.87 -4.30
N ALA A 91 -11.88 -3.95 -5.61
CA ALA A 91 -12.57 -4.94 -6.44
C ALA A 91 -12.22 -6.38 -6.05
N LEU A 92 -10.95 -6.66 -5.70
CA LEU A 92 -10.52 -7.95 -5.18
C LEU A 92 -11.22 -8.29 -3.86
N ALA A 93 -11.23 -7.36 -2.91
CA ALA A 93 -11.88 -7.54 -1.61
C ALA A 93 -13.38 -7.82 -1.77
N LEU A 94 -14.06 -7.06 -2.62
CA LEU A 94 -15.48 -7.31 -2.97
C LEU A 94 -15.69 -8.70 -3.58
N THR A 95 -14.80 -9.12 -4.48
CA THR A 95 -14.87 -10.45 -5.09
C THR A 95 -14.74 -11.57 -4.04
N ILE A 96 -13.79 -11.42 -3.12
CA ILE A 96 -13.59 -12.39 -2.02
C ILE A 96 -14.83 -12.42 -1.12
N ARG A 97 -15.37 -11.27 -0.76
CA ARG A 97 -16.59 -11.15 0.05
C ARG A 97 -17.78 -11.83 -0.62
N HIS A 98 -17.98 -11.57 -1.91
CA HIS A 98 -19.05 -12.19 -2.68
C HIS A 98 -18.91 -13.72 -2.72
N LYS A 99 -17.71 -14.24 -2.97
CA LYS A 99 -17.43 -15.69 -2.95
C LYS A 99 -17.67 -16.31 -1.59
N ALA A 100 -17.27 -15.66 -0.50
CA ALA A 100 -17.51 -16.12 0.86
C ALA A 100 -19.02 -16.20 1.15
N ARG A 101 -19.82 -15.21 0.73
CA ARG A 101 -21.28 -15.22 0.87
C ARG A 101 -21.92 -16.35 0.06
N GLN A 102 -21.53 -16.54 -1.19
CA GLN A 102 -22.02 -17.64 -2.02
C GLN A 102 -21.75 -19.00 -1.35
N LEU A 103 -20.55 -19.21 -0.83
CA LEU A 103 -20.20 -20.46 -0.13
C LEU A 103 -20.95 -20.62 1.19
N ALA A 104 -21.32 -19.53 1.84
CA ALA A 104 -22.18 -19.54 3.03
C ALA A 104 -23.66 -19.77 2.70
N GLY A 105 -24.03 -19.89 1.42
CA GLY A 105 -25.42 -20.04 1.01
C GLY A 105 -26.26 -18.79 1.27
N LEU A 106 -25.65 -17.62 1.25
CA LEU A 106 -26.32 -16.34 1.43
C LEU A 106 -26.52 -15.65 0.07
N SER A 107 -27.69 -15.06 -0.14
CA SER A 107 -27.95 -14.16 -1.26
C SER A 107 -27.18 -12.84 -1.11
N GLU A 108 -27.24 -11.96 -2.11
CA GLU A 108 -26.65 -10.62 -2.02
C GLU A 108 -27.29 -9.80 -0.88
N ASP A 109 -28.56 -10.00 -0.63
CA ASP A 109 -29.32 -9.37 0.45
C ASP A 109 -29.12 -10.05 1.82
N GLY A 110 -28.31 -11.10 1.90
CA GLY A 110 -28.01 -11.81 3.14
C GLY A 110 -29.04 -12.87 3.54
N GLU A 111 -30.03 -13.15 2.71
CA GLU A 111 -31.00 -14.21 2.95
C GLU A 111 -30.38 -15.58 2.72
N SER A 112 -30.79 -16.56 3.52
CA SER A 112 -30.34 -17.95 3.40
C SER A 112 -30.94 -18.61 2.16
N LEU A 113 -30.06 -19.11 1.27
CA LEU A 113 -30.48 -19.87 0.08
C LEU A 113 -30.81 -21.34 0.35
N GLY A 114 -30.83 -21.76 1.62
CA GLY A 114 -31.20 -23.13 2.01
C GLY A 114 -30.18 -24.21 1.68
N TYR A 115 -28.94 -23.85 1.34
CA TYR A 115 -27.88 -24.81 1.05
C TYR A 115 -27.34 -25.47 2.31
N ASN A 116 -27.10 -26.80 2.23
CA ASN A 116 -26.38 -27.53 3.27
C ASN A 116 -24.89 -27.16 3.25
N ILE A 117 -24.44 -26.32 4.21
CA ILE A 117 -23.07 -25.92 4.35
C ILE A 117 -22.24 -27.08 4.90
N THR A 118 -21.32 -27.61 4.12
CA THR A 118 -20.40 -28.67 4.54
C THR A 118 -19.24 -28.12 5.39
N ARG A 119 -18.55 -29.02 6.15
CA ARG A 119 -17.30 -28.65 6.87
C ARG A 119 -16.25 -28.04 5.95
N ARG A 120 -16.22 -28.43 4.68
CA ARG A 120 -15.33 -27.91 3.66
C ARG A 120 -15.66 -26.43 3.34
N HIS A 121 -16.96 -26.13 3.19
CA HIS A 121 -17.41 -24.75 2.99
C HIS A 121 -17.05 -23.85 4.18
N HIS A 122 -17.26 -24.29 5.41
CA HIS A 122 -16.86 -23.54 6.60
C HIS A 122 -15.37 -23.20 6.62
N ARG A 123 -14.52 -24.17 6.26
CA ARG A 123 -13.07 -23.95 6.18
C ARG A 123 -12.73 -22.88 5.12
N TRP A 124 -13.36 -22.95 3.96
CA TRP A 124 -13.15 -21.98 2.88
C TRP A 124 -13.64 -20.58 3.25
N ILE A 125 -14.85 -20.48 3.79
CA ILE A 125 -15.39 -19.21 4.27
C ILE A 125 -14.44 -18.58 5.29
N ARG A 126 -14.00 -19.36 6.27
CA ARG A 126 -13.08 -18.88 7.30
C ARG A 126 -11.77 -18.35 6.70
N ALA A 127 -11.16 -19.08 5.78
CA ALA A 127 -9.93 -18.67 5.11
C ALA A 127 -10.11 -17.35 4.31
N MET A 128 -11.28 -17.18 3.67
CA MET A 128 -11.59 -15.97 2.91
C MET A 128 -11.88 -14.75 3.78
N VAL A 129 -12.53 -14.93 4.94
CA VAL A 129 -12.96 -13.76 5.75
C VAL A 129 -11.97 -13.38 6.84
N GLN A 130 -11.04 -14.26 7.20
CA GLN A 130 -10.12 -14.05 8.32
C GLN A 130 -9.36 -12.74 8.24
N GLU A 131 -8.82 -12.40 7.08
CA GLU A 131 -8.03 -11.18 6.85
C GLU A 131 -8.78 -10.14 5.99
N LEU A 132 -10.03 -10.45 5.59
CA LEU A 132 -10.76 -9.62 4.63
C LEU A 132 -11.02 -8.20 5.15
N ALA A 133 -11.45 -8.07 6.41
CA ALA A 133 -11.74 -6.77 7.00
C ALA A 133 -10.49 -5.86 7.06
N ALA A 134 -9.32 -6.45 7.37
CA ALA A 134 -8.06 -5.73 7.38
C ALA A 134 -7.65 -5.29 5.97
N LEU A 135 -7.84 -6.15 4.96
CA LEU A 135 -7.56 -5.82 3.57
C LEU A 135 -8.49 -4.70 3.06
N GLU A 136 -9.79 -4.78 3.38
CA GLU A 136 -10.76 -3.74 3.03
C GLU A 136 -10.37 -2.39 3.62
N GLN A 137 -10.04 -2.35 4.91
CA GLN A 137 -9.59 -1.12 5.57
C GLN A 137 -8.35 -0.52 4.88
N LEU A 138 -7.36 -1.36 4.54
CA LEU A 138 -6.17 -0.90 3.80
C LEU A 138 -6.52 -0.38 2.41
N ALA A 139 -7.44 -1.04 1.70
CA ALA A 139 -7.86 -0.65 0.35
C ALA A 139 -8.74 0.62 0.34
N ASP A 140 -9.52 0.86 1.39
CA ASP A 140 -10.40 2.02 1.48
C ASP A 140 -9.66 3.30 1.93
N THR A 141 -8.48 3.15 2.55
CA THR A 141 -7.66 4.27 2.98
C THR A 141 -6.73 4.72 1.84
N ALA A 142 -6.99 5.88 1.24
CA ALA A 142 -6.22 6.40 0.11
C ALA A 142 -4.73 6.59 0.43
N GLU A 143 -4.41 7.00 1.64
CA GLU A 143 -3.06 7.26 2.13
C GLU A 143 -2.30 5.97 2.50
N THR A 144 -2.92 4.79 2.34
CA THR A 144 -2.25 3.52 2.65
C THR A 144 -0.95 3.39 1.87
N PRO A 145 0.18 3.16 2.55
CA PRO A 145 1.44 2.90 1.87
C PRO A 145 1.39 1.57 1.09
N PRO A 146 1.96 1.51 -0.13
CA PRO A 146 2.00 0.28 -0.92
C PRO A 146 2.57 -0.94 -0.18
N ALA A 147 3.59 -0.73 0.66
CA ALA A 147 4.16 -1.79 1.49
C ALA A 147 3.17 -2.37 2.52
N ALA A 148 2.28 -1.54 3.07
CA ALA A 148 1.25 -2.00 4.00
C ALA A 148 0.20 -2.84 3.27
N LEU A 149 -0.25 -2.39 2.10
CA LEU A 149 -1.16 -3.14 1.25
C LEU A 149 -0.55 -4.47 0.80
N TYR A 150 0.72 -4.47 0.38
CA TYR A 150 1.44 -5.70 -0.01
C TYR A 150 1.45 -6.74 1.11
N ARG A 151 1.74 -6.31 2.35
CA ARG A 151 1.67 -7.21 3.53
C ARG A 151 0.25 -7.72 3.78
N GLY A 152 -0.76 -6.88 3.61
CA GLY A 152 -2.17 -7.27 3.71
C GLY A 152 -2.54 -8.35 2.69
N LEU A 153 -2.10 -8.20 1.45
CA LEU A 153 -2.31 -9.19 0.38
C LEU A 153 -1.61 -10.52 0.68
N ILE A 154 -0.37 -10.49 1.19
CA ILE A 154 0.34 -11.72 1.62
C ILE A 154 -0.41 -12.44 2.73
N ARG A 155 -0.90 -11.72 3.75
CA ARG A 155 -1.69 -12.30 4.83
C ARG A 155 -2.98 -12.95 4.33
N MET A 156 -3.64 -12.34 3.36
CA MET A 156 -4.83 -12.90 2.72
C MET A 156 -4.49 -14.14 1.89
N ALA A 157 -3.39 -14.12 1.15
CA ALA A 157 -3.00 -15.22 0.26
C ALA A 157 -2.66 -16.51 1.02
N GLY A 158 -2.06 -16.40 2.21
CA GLY A 158 -1.70 -17.56 3.04
C GLY A 158 -2.89 -18.50 3.30
N PRO A 159 -3.92 -18.08 4.05
CA PRO A 159 -5.09 -18.90 4.32
C PRO A 159 -5.84 -19.40 3.07
N ILE A 160 -5.87 -18.59 2.00
CA ILE A 160 -6.51 -18.98 0.75
C ILE A 160 -5.73 -20.10 0.06
N SER A 161 -4.40 -20.05 0.06
CA SER A 161 -3.59 -21.10 -0.57
C SER A 161 -3.71 -22.46 0.14
N GLU A 162 -4.03 -22.48 1.42
CA GLU A 162 -4.31 -23.73 2.16
C GLU A 162 -5.59 -24.44 1.70
N LEU A 163 -6.43 -23.79 0.90
CA LEU A 163 -7.67 -24.38 0.38
C LEU A 163 -7.43 -25.40 -0.73
N ASP A 164 -6.30 -25.33 -1.39
CA ASP A 164 -5.85 -26.31 -2.37
C ASP A 164 -4.83 -27.26 -1.71
N PRO A 165 -5.19 -28.53 -1.46
CA PRO A 165 -4.31 -29.49 -0.77
C PRO A 165 -2.98 -29.76 -1.49
N GLY A 166 -2.89 -29.41 -2.77
CA GLY A 166 -1.68 -29.58 -3.60
C GLY A 166 -0.83 -28.31 -3.72
N SER A 167 -1.35 -27.18 -3.26
CA SER A 167 -0.63 -25.90 -3.41
C SER A 167 0.14 -25.55 -2.16
N ILE A 168 1.45 -25.35 -2.35
CA ILE A 168 2.29 -24.68 -1.35
C ILE A 168 2.11 -23.18 -1.56
N PRO A 169 1.95 -22.37 -0.48
CA PRO A 169 1.88 -20.93 -0.63
C PRO A 169 3.06 -20.41 -1.46
N PRO A 170 2.83 -19.58 -2.47
CA PRO A 170 3.90 -19.05 -3.28
C PRO A 170 4.86 -18.24 -2.40
N ARG A 171 6.16 -18.32 -2.70
CA ARG A 171 7.14 -17.46 -2.04
C ARG A 171 6.97 -16.06 -2.57
N PHE A 172 6.48 -15.15 -1.75
CA PHE A 172 6.36 -13.75 -2.12
C PHE A 172 7.73 -13.07 -2.08
N PRO A 173 8.08 -12.26 -3.08
CA PRO A 173 9.29 -11.46 -3.04
C PRO A 173 9.25 -10.47 -1.90
N ILE A 174 10.42 -10.03 -1.43
CA ILE A 174 10.52 -8.92 -0.49
C ILE A 174 10.03 -7.66 -1.22
N TYR A 175 9.18 -6.88 -0.56
CA TYR A 175 8.75 -5.60 -1.13
C TYR A 175 9.97 -4.69 -1.31
N ASN A 176 10.21 -4.27 -2.51
CA ASN A 176 11.25 -3.32 -2.88
C ASN A 176 10.61 -2.06 -3.45
N HIS A 177 11.20 -0.91 -3.16
CA HIS A 177 10.77 0.38 -3.71
C HIS A 177 11.54 0.74 -5.00
N ASP A 178 12.56 -0.04 -5.38
CA ASP A 178 13.42 0.20 -6.55
C ASP A 178 12.79 -0.32 -7.84
#